data_94bfd412f2dcea1b8176355df9befc03
#
_entry.id   94bfd412f2dcea1b8176355df9befc03
#
_cell.length_a   1.000
_cell.length_b   1.000
_cell.length_c   1.000
_cell.angle_alpha   90.00
_cell.angle_beta   90.00
_cell.angle_gamma   90.00
#
_symmetry.space_group_name_H-M   'P 1'
#
loop_
_entity.id
_entity.type
_entity.pdbx_description
1 polymer ?
#
loop_
_entity_poly.entity_id
_entity_poly.type
_entity_poly.pdbx_seq_one_letter_code
_entity_poly.pdbx_strand_id
1 'polypeptide(L)'
;MRSVALSLLLLSALALAGCQSKAEKVKKLLDQYNAEYPAYAKDCLDETSDSARMLTGEKLTAEQTAALEAKRKERDARCKPEAERLAQIQREILAAQQ
;
A
#
# COMPACT_ATOMS: atom_id res chain seq x y z
N MET A 1 -24.77 -2.69 -45.59
CA MET A 1 -24.26 -1.39 -45.12
C MET A 1 -24.57 -1.10 -43.65
N ARG A 2 -25.75 -1.43 -43.17
CA ARG A 2 -26.08 -1.22 -41.74
C ARG A 2 -25.27 -2.06 -40.77
N SER A 3 -24.88 -3.26 -41.18
CA SER A 3 -24.08 -4.17 -40.32
C SER A 3 -22.65 -3.71 -40.12
N VAL A 4 -22.04 -3.02 -41.08
CA VAL A 4 -20.65 -2.55 -40.99
C VAL A 4 -20.55 -1.36 -40.04
N ALA A 5 -21.53 -0.48 -40.04
CA ALA A 5 -21.57 0.68 -39.16
C ALA A 5 -21.74 0.27 -37.70
N LEU A 6 -22.53 -0.78 -37.43
CA LEU A 6 -22.70 -1.31 -36.08
C LEU A 6 -21.42 -1.99 -35.57
N SER A 7 -20.68 -2.67 -36.44
CA SER A 7 -19.42 -3.33 -36.05
C SER A 7 -18.35 -2.31 -35.72
N LEU A 8 -18.27 -1.19 -36.40
CA LEU A 8 -17.35 -0.10 -36.14
C LEU A 8 -17.64 0.59 -34.80
N LEU A 9 -18.91 0.77 -34.47
CA LEU A 9 -19.34 1.36 -33.20
C LEU A 9 -18.99 0.46 -32.02
N LEU A 10 -19.13 -0.85 -32.17
CA LEU A 10 -18.77 -1.83 -31.14
C LEU A 10 -17.25 -1.85 -30.87
N LEU A 11 -16.43 -1.73 -31.91
CA LEU A 11 -14.98 -1.67 -31.77
C LEU A 11 -14.52 -0.40 -31.05
N SER A 12 -15.16 0.73 -31.32
CA SER A 12 -14.85 1.99 -30.65
C SER A 12 -15.23 1.95 -29.17
N ALA A 13 -16.35 1.33 -28.83
CA ALA A 13 -16.79 1.16 -27.44
C ALA A 13 -15.84 0.27 -26.64
N LEU A 14 -15.33 -0.80 -27.25
CA LEU A 14 -14.36 -1.69 -26.62
C LEU A 14 -13.01 -1.00 -26.35
N ALA A 15 -12.54 -0.15 -27.24
CA ALA A 15 -11.31 0.62 -27.06
C ALA A 15 -11.45 1.63 -25.90
N LEU A 16 -12.56 2.32 -25.79
CA LEU A 16 -12.86 3.23 -24.70
C LEU A 16 -13.00 2.50 -23.36
N ALA A 17 -13.65 1.36 -23.34
CA ALA A 17 -13.78 0.52 -22.16
C ALA A 17 -12.41 0.01 -21.68
N GLY A 18 -11.47 -0.32 -22.59
CA GLY A 18 -10.10 -0.71 -22.26
C GLY A 18 -9.31 0.39 -21.56
N CYS A 19 -9.43 1.65 -22.05
CA CYS A 19 -8.77 2.80 -21.42
C CYS A 19 -9.35 3.12 -20.04
N GLN A 20 -10.69 3.08 -19.90
CA GLN A 20 -11.37 3.26 -18.63
C GLN A 20 -11.01 2.16 -17.61
N SER A 21 -10.90 0.91 -18.08
CA SER A 21 -10.53 -0.22 -17.25
C SER A 21 -9.16 -0.04 -16.59
N LYS A 22 -8.18 0.50 -17.33
CA LYS A 22 -6.85 0.79 -16.78
C LYS A 22 -6.89 1.87 -15.70
N ALA A 23 -7.57 2.98 -15.96
CA ALA A 23 -7.74 4.06 -15.01
C ALA A 23 -8.51 3.63 -13.76
N GLU A 24 -9.57 2.85 -13.94
CA GLU A 24 -10.35 2.29 -12.83
C GLU A 24 -9.53 1.34 -11.98
N LYS A 25 -8.69 0.51 -12.60
CA LYS A 25 -7.80 -0.40 -11.88
C LYS A 25 -6.82 0.36 -10.99
N VAL A 26 -6.18 1.38 -11.52
CA VAL A 26 -5.27 2.24 -10.76
C VAL A 26 -6.00 2.91 -9.60
N LYS A 27 -7.19 3.44 -9.86
CA LYS A 27 -8.01 4.08 -8.83
C LYS A 27 -8.37 3.11 -7.69
N LYS A 28 -8.80 1.90 -8.03
CA LYS A 28 -9.13 0.89 -7.02
C LYS A 28 -7.93 0.52 -6.17
N LEU A 29 -6.77 0.37 -6.78
CA LEU A 29 -5.53 0.06 -6.06
C LEU A 29 -5.12 1.19 -5.14
N LEU A 30 -5.23 2.44 -5.60
CA LEU A 30 -4.96 3.62 -4.77
C LEU A 30 -5.94 3.73 -3.60
N ASP A 31 -7.24 3.52 -3.86
CA ASP A 31 -8.26 3.54 -2.81
C ASP A 31 -8.00 2.46 -1.77
N GLN A 32 -7.61 1.26 -2.20
CA GLN A 32 -7.26 0.15 -1.33
C GLN A 32 -6.02 0.48 -0.48
N TYR A 33 -4.99 1.02 -1.10
CA TYR A 33 -3.78 1.44 -0.41
C TYR A 33 -4.09 2.50 0.64
N ASN A 34 -4.84 3.53 0.26
CA ASN A 34 -5.20 4.64 1.14
C ASN A 34 -6.14 4.20 2.27
N ALA A 35 -6.93 3.16 2.08
CA ALA A 35 -7.78 2.60 3.12
C ALA A 35 -6.99 1.77 4.13
N GLU A 36 -5.99 1.02 3.68
CA GLU A 36 -5.21 0.11 4.53
C GLU A 36 -4.00 0.78 5.19
N TYR A 37 -3.39 1.75 4.52
CA TYR A 37 -2.15 2.39 5.00
C TYR A 37 -2.28 3.08 6.36
N PRO A 38 -3.35 3.84 6.70
CA PRO A 38 -3.44 4.52 7.98
C PRO A 38 -3.41 3.55 9.18
N ALA A 39 -4.08 2.41 9.08
CA ALA A 39 -4.05 1.40 10.13
C ALA A 39 -2.66 0.79 10.28
N TYR A 40 -2.00 0.48 9.17
CA TYR A 40 -0.62 0.00 9.16
C TYR A 40 0.33 1.03 9.77
N ALA A 41 0.22 2.29 9.37
CA ALA A 41 1.06 3.36 9.90
C ALA A 41 0.89 3.52 11.41
N LYS A 42 -0.35 3.46 11.89
CA LYS A 42 -0.67 3.55 13.31
C LYS A 42 -0.10 2.38 14.10
N ASP A 43 -0.29 1.16 13.61
CA ASP A 43 0.08 -0.05 14.34
C ASP A 43 1.55 -0.42 14.20
N CYS A 44 2.17 -0.07 13.07
CA CYS A 44 3.48 -0.55 12.70
C CYS A 44 4.55 0.54 12.55
N LEU A 45 4.16 1.75 12.18
CA LEU A 45 5.08 2.87 11.97
C LEU A 45 4.95 3.94 13.06
N ASP A 46 3.90 3.91 13.87
CA ASP A 46 3.73 4.85 14.96
C ASP A 46 4.85 4.65 15.98
N GLU A 47 5.80 5.57 15.96
CA GLU A 47 6.87 5.61 16.92
C GLU A 47 6.31 6.15 18.23
N THR A 48 5.84 5.24 19.05
CA THR A 48 5.40 5.56 20.40
C THR A 48 6.53 6.18 21.21
N SER A 49 6.22 6.72 22.36
CA SER A 49 7.15 7.41 23.28
C SER A 49 8.49 6.70 23.47
N ASP A 50 8.55 5.39 23.32
CA ASP A 50 9.77 4.60 23.49
C ASP A 50 10.78 4.81 22.36
N SER A 51 10.31 4.86 21.10
CA SER A 51 11.19 5.17 19.98
C SER A 51 11.62 6.64 19.98
N ALA A 52 10.73 7.52 20.42
CA ALA A 52 11.04 8.95 20.59
C ALA A 52 12.16 9.15 21.62
N ARG A 53 12.19 8.36 22.67
CA ARG A 53 13.28 8.38 23.68
C ARG A 53 14.64 8.07 23.07
N MET A 54 14.70 7.09 22.16
CA MET A 54 15.94 6.76 21.47
C MET A 54 16.42 7.90 20.57
N LEU A 55 15.50 8.59 19.93
CA LEU A 55 15.80 9.73 19.06
C LEU A 55 16.25 10.98 19.83
N THR A 56 15.75 11.18 21.04
CA THR A 56 16.10 12.34 21.87
C THR A 56 17.39 12.15 22.67
N GLY A 57 18.07 11.00 22.51
CA GLY A 57 19.33 10.73 23.19
C GLY A 57 19.21 10.43 24.68
N GLU A 58 18.00 10.11 25.16
CA GLU A 58 17.76 9.69 26.53
C GLU A 58 18.52 8.40 26.82
N LYS A 59 19.27 8.39 27.93
CA LYS A 59 20.07 7.22 28.30
C LYS A 59 19.17 6.09 28.80
N LEU A 60 19.08 5.06 27.99
CA LEU A 60 18.35 3.83 28.34
C LEU A 60 19.31 2.84 28.98
N THR A 61 18.83 2.09 29.96
CA THR A 61 19.58 0.96 30.52
C THR A 61 19.67 -0.15 29.48
N ALA A 62 20.63 -1.07 29.67
CA ALA A 62 20.75 -2.24 28.79
C ALA A 62 19.48 -3.08 28.76
N GLU A 63 18.78 -3.20 29.90
CA GLU A 63 17.52 -3.93 30.01
C GLU A 63 16.40 -3.23 29.21
N GLN A 64 16.31 -1.90 29.31
CA GLN A 64 15.33 -1.12 28.55
C GLN A 64 15.57 -1.22 27.06
N THR A 65 16.82 -1.14 26.62
CA THR A 65 17.19 -1.29 25.21
C THR A 65 16.83 -2.68 24.69
N ALA A 66 17.11 -3.73 25.45
CA ALA A 66 16.77 -5.10 25.08
C ALA A 66 15.25 -5.29 24.98
N ALA A 67 14.48 -4.70 25.90
CA ALA A 67 13.02 -4.76 25.88
C ALA A 67 12.44 -4.05 24.66
N LEU A 68 13.00 -2.89 24.28
CA LEU A 68 12.58 -2.16 23.09
C LEU A 68 12.89 -2.92 21.80
N GLU A 69 14.06 -3.53 21.71
CA GLU A 69 14.43 -4.36 20.57
C GLU A 69 13.51 -5.58 20.42
N ALA A 70 13.15 -6.22 21.55
CA ALA A 70 12.22 -7.34 21.54
C ALA A 70 10.84 -6.91 21.03
N LYS A 71 10.33 -5.76 21.49
CA LYS A 71 9.07 -5.19 21.03
C LYS A 71 9.10 -4.86 19.55
N ARG A 72 10.20 -4.31 19.06
CA ARG A 72 10.39 -4.00 17.64
C ARG A 72 10.36 -5.27 16.79
N LYS A 73 11.09 -6.29 17.18
CA LYS A 73 11.10 -7.57 16.47
C LYS A 73 9.70 -8.19 16.40
N GLU A 74 8.99 -8.20 17.52
CA GLU A 74 7.64 -8.73 17.59
C GLU A 74 6.69 -7.94 16.69
N ARG A 75 6.76 -6.60 16.74
CA ARG A 75 5.96 -5.72 15.90
C ARG A 75 6.28 -5.95 14.42
N ASP A 76 7.55 -5.99 14.05
CA ASP A 76 7.97 -6.18 12.68
C ASP A 76 7.52 -7.53 12.13
N ALA A 77 7.61 -8.58 12.94
CA ALA A 77 7.12 -9.91 12.57
C ALA A 77 5.60 -9.92 12.37
N ARG A 78 4.85 -9.24 13.25
CA ARG A 78 3.38 -9.13 13.15
C ARG A 78 2.97 -8.30 11.94
N CYS A 79 3.71 -7.24 11.63
CA CYS A 79 3.40 -6.30 10.57
C CYS A 79 3.94 -6.69 9.20
N LYS A 80 4.81 -7.68 9.14
CA LYS A 80 5.44 -8.13 7.89
C LYS A 80 4.44 -8.50 6.79
N PRO A 81 3.38 -9.28 7.05
CA PRO A 81 2.40 -9.61 6.01
C PRO A 81 1.72 -8.37 5.44
N GLU A 82 1.38 -7.40 6.28
CA GLU A 82 0.73 -6.17 5.83
C GLU A 82 1.69 -5.29 5.06
N ALA A 83 2.95 -5.19 5.48
CA ALA A 83 3.99 -4.46 4.76
C ALA A 83 4.20 -5.05 3.36
N GLU A 84 4.23 -6.37 3.24
CA GLU A 84 4.38 -7.07 1.97
C GLU A 84 3.16 -6.85 1.06
N ARG A 85 1.96 -6.86 1.64
CA ARG A 85 0.71 -6.58 0.92
C ARG A 85 0.70 -5.17 0.36
N LEU A 86 1.04 -4.17 1.16
CA LEU A 86 1.11 -2.77 0.71
C LEU A 86 2.18 -2.58 -0.37
N ALA A 87 3.34 -3.21 -0.23
CA ALA A 87 4.38 -3.20 -1.26
C ALA A 87 3.88 -3.84 -2.57
N GLN A 88 3.11 -4.91 -2.47
CA GLN A 88 2.50 -5.56 -3.64
C GLN A 88 1.52 -4.63 -4.35
N ILE A 89 0.66 -3.94 -3.59
CA ILE A 89 -0.27 -2.95 -4.15
C ILE A 89 0.50 -1.84 -4.88
N GLN A 90 1.59 -1.34 -4.32
CA GLN A 90 2.43 -0.34 -4.96
C GLN A 90 3.02 -0.85 -6.29
N ARG A 91 3.50 -2.09 -6.32
CA ARG A 91 4.02 -2.70 -7.56
C ARG A 91 2.93 -2.83 -8.62
N GLU A 92 1.72 -3.21 -8.22
CA GLU A 92 0.59 -3.32 -9.13
C GLU A 92 0.17 -1.97 -9.70
N ILE A 93 0.21 -0.91 -8.88
CA ILE A 93 -0.06 0.46 -9.34
C ILE A 93 0.97 0.86 -10.39
N LEU A 94 2.24 0.65 -10.13
CA LEU A 94 3.31 0.98 -11.08
C LEU A 94 3.17 0.19 -12.38
N ALA A 95 2.87 -1.10 -12.29
CA ALA A 95 2.65 -1.95 -13.46
C ALA A 95 1.44 -1.50 -14.28
N ALA A 96 0.37 -1.06 -13.62
CA ALA A 96 -0.83 -0.59 -14.29
C ALA A 96 -0.65 0.77 -14.98
N GLN A 97 0.33 1.56 -14.56
CA GLN A 97 0.65 2.85 -15.18
C GLN A 97 1.53 2.72 -16.42
N GLN A 98 2.17 1.60 -16.61
CA GLN A 98 2.95 1.30 -17.81
C GLN A 98 2.03 0.75 -18.92
#